data_c48b4d6ad50495bb5a178a6066c65073
#
_entry.id   c48b4d6ad50495bb5a178a6066c65073
#
_cell.length_a   1.000
_cell.length_b   1.000
_cell.length_c   1.000
_cell.angle_alpha   90.00
_cell.angle_beta   90.00
_cell.angle_gamma   90.00
#
_symmetry.space_group_name_H-M   'P 1'
#
loop_
_entity.id
_entity.type
_entity.pdbx_description
1 polymer ?
#
loop_
_entity_poly.entity_id
_entity_poly.type
_entity_poly.pdbx_seq_one_letter_code
_entity_poly.pdbx_strand_id
1 'polypeptide(L)'
;MKLKLIFVILLSSFISQSLYSQIKNEKEERIKISEFPEVAQTIIKTLPKNCKRLKFYKETDGDKKSYEVKFKYLKQYYSVEFSNQGLLEDIEVITKFKSIEDSARQQIAAYYKQFFKKHKFIKIQKQYVYTSGFNANTFIDHTLKKSNITSANYEIIAEVRTDKKRSIKEFTFNNKGEFLSSRILNPTSYEHVLY
;
A
#
# COMPACT_ATOMS: atom_id res chain seq x y z
N MET A 1 48.56 6.18 -12.05
CA MET A 1 47.57 5.35 -12.79
C MET A 1 46.88 4.30 -11.93
N LYS A 2 47.53 3.63 -11.00
CA LYS A 2 46.90 2.56 -10.15
C LYS A 2 45.84 3.07 -9.16
N LEU A 3 45.95 4.28 -8.64
CA LEU A 3 44.98 4.82 -7.67
C LEU A 3 43.63 5.17 -8.27
N LYS A 4 43.58 5.61 -9.55
CA LYS A 4 42.31 5.91 -10.26
C LYS A 4 41.52 4.65 -10.61
N LEU A 5 42.18 3.52 -10.80
CA LEU A 5 41.55 2.24 -11.10
C LEU A 5 40.86 1.65 -9.85
N ILE A 6 41.43 1.82 -8.66
CA ILE A 6 40.85 1.36 -7.39
C ILE A 6 39.57 2.14 -7.07
N PHE A 7 39.51 3.43 -7.37
CA PHE A 7 38.35 4.27 -7.14
C PHE A 7 37.15 3.90 -8.03
N VAL A 8 37.42 3.48 -9.27
CA VAL A 8 36.36 3.00 -10.21
C VAL A 8 35.82 1.64 -9.77
N ILE A 9 36.66 0.75 -9.24
CA ILE A 9 36.19 -0.57 -8.74
C ILE A 9 35.38 -0.42 -7.44
N LEU A 10 35.73 0.53 -6.56
CA LEU A 10 34.93 0.83 -5.36
C LEU A 10 33.59 1.47 -5.66
N LEU A 11 33.48 2.26 -6.74
CA LEU A 11 32.21 2.87 -7.15
C LEU A 11 31.27 1.87 -7.81
N SER A 12 31.78 0.81 -8.44
CA SER A 12 30.95 -0.23 -9.08
C SER A 12 30.32 -1.24 -8.11
N SER A 13 30.86 -1.35 -6.89
CA SER A 13 30.33 -2.27 -5.86
C SER A 13 29.09 -1.74 -5.11
N PHE A 14 28.68 -0.48 -5.33
CA PHE A 14 27.49 0.10 -4.70
C PHE A 14 26.19 -0.04 -5.51
N ILE A 15 26.21 -0.64 -6.70
CA ILE A 15 25.04 -0.66 -7.61
C ILE A 15 24.31 -2.02 -7.59
N SER A 16 24.76 -3.00 -6.84
CA SER A 16 24.03 -4.27 -6.69
C SER A 16 23.13 -4.28 -5.45
N GLN A 17 22.21 -3.32 -5.34
CA GLN A 17 21.02 -3.57 -4.54
C GLN A 17 20.18 -4.59 -5.29
N SER A 18 20.35 -5.84 -4.92
CA SER A 18 19.50 -6.94 -5.38
C SER A 18 18.06 -6.55 -5.11
N LEU A 19 17.29 -6.28 -6.16
CA LEU A 19 15.85 -6.16 -6.11
C LEU A 19 15.28 -7.55 -5.79
N TYR A 20 15.44 -7.99 -4.55
CA TYR A 20 14.70 -9.16 -4.06
C TYR A 20 13.22 -8.77 -4.10
N SER A 21 12.52 -9.27 -5.09
CA SER A 21 11.05 -9.22 -5.10
C SER A 21 10.58 -10.06 -3.92
N GLN A 22 10.25 -9.40 -2.82
CA GLN A 22 9.68 -10.06 -1.66
C GLN A 22 8.35 -10.69 -2.06
N ILE A 23 8.07 -11.86 -1.49
CA ILE A 23 6.76 -12.51 -1.67
C ILE A 23 5.85 -11.95 -0.58
N LYS A 24 4.74 -11.34 -0.98
CA LYS A 24 3.67 -10.96 -0.06
C LYS A 24 2.90 -12.23 0.31
N ASN A 25 3.00 -12.64 1.56
CA ASN A 25 2.31 -13.82 2.10
C ASN A 25 1.28 -13.40 3.15
N GLU A 26 0.47 -12.43 2.76
CA GLU A 26 -0.57 -11.87 3.61
C GLU A 26 -1.72 -12.86 3.78
N LYS A 27 -2.17 -13.00 5.03
CA LYS A 27 -3.37 -13.75 5.43
C LYS A 27 -4.24 -12.85 6.27
N GLU A 28 -5.50 -12.71 5.87
CA GLU A 28 -6.53 -11.99 6.62
C GLU A 28 -7.41 -12.98 7.36
N GLU A 29 -7.60 -12.78 8.65
CA GLU A 29 -8.55 -13.48 9.49
C GLU A 29 -9.64 -12.49 9.93
N ARG A 30 -10.90 -12.82 9.67
CA ARG A 30 -12.02 -11.97 10.10
C ARG A 30 -12.25 -12.15 11.59
N ILE A 31 -12.24 -11.05 12.32
CA ILE A 31 -12.36 -11.00 13.77
C ILE A 31 -13.46 -10.03 14.22
N LYS A 32 -13.72 -9.96 15.52
CA LYS A 32 -14.60 -8.95 16.14
C LYS A 32 -13.78 -7.73 16.56
N ILE A 33 -14.43 -6.56 16.65
CA ILE A 33 -13.78 -5.34 17.15
C ILE A 33 -13.21 -5.51 18.56
N SER A 34 -13.82 -6.36 19.39
CA SER A 34 -13.33 -6.66 20.74
C SER A 34 -11.98 -7.38 20.79
N GLU A 35 -11.52 -7.90 19.67
CA GLU A 35 -10.23 -8.59 19.55
C GLU A 35 -9.10 -7.65 19.09
N PHE A 36 -9.44 -6.38 18.74
CA PHE A 36 -8.45 -5.33 18.49
C PHE A 36 -7.81 -4.85 19.79
N PRO A 37 -6.57 -4.35 19.76
CA PRO A 37 -6.01 -3.62 20.87
C PRO A 37 -6.90 -2.43 21.29
N GLU A 38 -7.00 -2.14 22.58
CA GLU A 38 -7.91 -1.11 23.12
C GLU A 38 -7.69 0.28 22.48
N VAL A 39 -6.45 0.61 22.18
CA VAL A 39 -6.09 1.87 21.51
C VAL A 39 -6.79 1.97 20.16
N ALA A 40 -6.69 0.92 19.33
CA ALA A 40 -7.36 0.86 18.03
C ALA A 40 -8.90 0.88 18.16
N GLN A 41 -9.46 0.14 19.14
CA GLN A 41 -10.91 0.17 19.41
C GLN A 41 -11.41 1.59 19.70
N THR A 42 -10.64 2.36 20.48
CA THR A 42 -10.97 3.73 20.82
C THR A 42 -11.00 4.61 19.57
N ILE A 43 -10.01 4.47 18.70
CA ILE A 43 -9.95 5.20 17.43
C ILE A 43 -11.11 4.80 16.51
N ILE A 44 -11.37 3.50 16.36
CA ILE A 44 -12.43 2.98 15.49
C ILE A 44 -13.81 3.49 15.92
N LYS A 45 -14.07 3.64 17.22
CA LYS A 45 -15.33 4.19 17.76
C LYS A 45 -15.59 5.63 17.34
N THR A 46 -14.56 6.39 16.92
CA THR A 46 -14.70 7.78 16.46
C THR A 46 -15.06 7.88 14.97
N LEU A 47 -15.06 6.75 14.22
CA LEU A 47 -15.47 6.75 12.83
C LEU A 47 -16.91 7.30 12.67
N PRO A 48 -17.21 7.99 11.55
CA PRO A 48 -18.53 8.53 11.29
C PRO A 48 -19.62 7.45 11.38
N LYS A 49 -20.74 7.75 12.06
CA LYS A 49 -21.87 6.80 12.24
C LYS A 49 -22.49 6.31 10.94
N ASN A 50 -22.33 7.04 9.84
CA ASN A 50 -22.81 6.68 8.51
C ASN A 50 -21.82 5.82 7.70
N CYS A 51 -20.72 5.33 8.30
CA CYS A 51 -19.90 4.28 7.72
C CYS A 51 -20.72 3.01 7.54
N LYS A 52 -20.58 2.36 6.40
CA LYS A 52 -21.29 1.13 6.03
C LYS A 52 -20.31 0.00 5.79
N ARG A 53 -20.79 -1.25 5.92
CA ARG A 53 -20.01 -2.46 5.60
C ARG A 53 -18.72 -2.56 6.42
N LEU A 54 -18.74 -2.22 7.71
CA LEU A 54 -17.61 -2.39 8.58
C LEU A 54 -17.24 -3.88 8.66
N LYS A 55 -15.97 -4.15 8.41
CA LYS A 55 -15.36 -5.47 8.53
C LYS A 55 -14.03 -5.30 9.26
N PHE A 56 -13.70 -6.24 10.11
CA PHE A 56 -12.55 -6.20 10.99
C PHE A 56 -11.67 -7.41 10.73
N TYR A 57 -10.37 -7.19 10.57
CA TYR A 57 -9.42 -8.24 10.23
C TYR A 57 -8.19 -8.15 11.13
N LYS A 58 -7.64 -9.32 11.41
CA LYS A 58 -6.27 -9.49 11.85
C LYS A 58 -5.48 -9.99 10.66
N GLU A 59 -4.34 -9.38 10.42
CA GLU A 59 -3.49 -9.70 9.29
C GLU A 59 -2.14 -10.23 9.75
N THR A 60 -1.58 -11.10 8.94
CA THR A 60 -0.21 -11.61 9.11
C THR A 60 0.49 -11.60 7.76
N ASP A 61 1.67 -10.97 7.67
CA ASP A 61 2.56 -10.99 6.50
C ASP A 61 3.96 -11.38 6.97
N GLY A 62 4.29 -12.67 6.85
CA GLY A 62 5.45 -13.24 7.52
C GLY A 62 5.33 -13.10 9.04
N ASP A 63 6.29 -12.45 9.68
CA ASP A 63 6.31 -12.19 11.11
C ASP A 63 5.53 -10.92 11.52
N LYS A 64 5.19 -10.07 10.55
CA LYS A 64 4.40 -8.85 10.80
C LYS A 64 2.96 -9.25 11.13
N LYS A 65 2.42 -8.67 12.20
CA LYS A 65 0.99 -8.76 12.57
C LYS A 65 0.43 -7.35 12.61
N SER A 66 -0.76 -7.18 12.05
CA SER A 66 -1.50 -5.91 12.02
C SER A 66 -3.00 -6.15 12.20
N TYR A 67 -3.72 -5.08 12.35
CA TYR A 67 -5.18 -5.09 12.43
C TYR A 67 -5.72 -4.10 11.41
N GLU A 68 -6.79 -4.47 10.74
CA GLU A 68 -7.37 -3.66 9.68
C GLU A 68 -8.88 -3.52 9.85
N VAL A 69 -9.40 -2.31 9.68
CA VAL A 69 -10.84 -2.07 9.55
C VAL A 69 -11.17 -1.57 8.15
N LYS A 70 -11.97 -2.35 7.43
CA LYS A 70 -12.49 -1.99 6.10
C LYS A 70 -13.91 -1.46 6.22
N PHE A 71 -14.20 -0.36 5.52
CA PHE A 71 -15.54 0.21 5.49
C PHE A 71 -15.80 1.02 4.23
N LYS A 72 -17.07 1.37 4.02
CA LYS A 72 -17.51 2.28 2.97
C LYS A 72 -18.03 3.58 3.58
N TYR A 73 -17.49 4.72 3.13
CA TYR A 73 -17.93 6.05 3.52
C TYR A 73 -18.04 6.94 2.28
N LEU A 74 -19.13 7.72 2.13
CA LEU A 74 -19.37 8.61 0.98
C LEU A 74 -19.07 7.98 -0.39
N LYS A 75 -19.52 6.73 -0.60
CA LYS A 75 -19.31 5.92 -1.83
C LYS A 75 -17.86 5.46 -2.07
N GLN A 76 -16.91 5.80 -1.22
CA GLN A 76 -15.53 5.33 -1.26
C GLN A 76 -15.32 4.14 -0.31
N TYR A 77 -14.37 3.27 -0.64
CA TYR A 77 -13.91 2.18 0.23
C TYR A 77 -12.59 2.59 0.86
N TYR A 78 -12.51 2.38 2.16
CA TYR A 78 -11.39 2.71 3.01
C TYR A 78 -10.92 1.46 3.74
N SER A 79 -9.62 1.41 3.98
CA SER A 79 -8.94 0.54 4.90
C SER A 79 -8.17 1.40 5.89
N VAL A 80 -8.23 1.09 7.16
CA VAL A 80 -7.46 1.76 8.22
C VAL A 80 -6.65 0.70 8.91
N GLU A 81 -5.34 0.81 8.83
CA GLU A 81 -4.39 -0.16 9.35
C GLU A 81 -3.82 0.28 10.69
N PHE A 82 -3.68 -0.70 11.58
CA PHE A 82 -3.13 -0.51 12.92
C PHE A 82 -2.02 -1.55 13.16
N SER A 83 -0.96 -1.13 13.84
CA SER A 83 0.09 -2.04 14.30
C SER A 83 -0.45 -3.12 15.24
N ASN A 84 0.38 -4.10 15.56
CA ASN A 84 0.07 -5.11 16.58
C ASN A 84 -0.22 -4.49 17.98
N GLN A 85 0.23 -3.27 18.25
CA GLN A 85 -0.04 -2.51 19.47
C GLN A 85 -1.30 -1.63 19.37
N GLY A 86 -1.96 -1.60 18.21
CA GLY A 86 -3.13 -0.77 17.96
C GLY A 86 -2.83 0.69 17.62
N LEU A 87 -1.58 1.01 17.29
CA LEU A 87 -1.22 2.33 16.80
C LEU A 87 -1.60 2.44 15.33
N LEU A 88 -2.18 3.58 14.92
CA LEU A 88 -2.49 3.85 13.53
C LEU A 88 -1.21 3.83 12.69
N GLU A 89 -1.20 3.07 11.60
CA GLU A 89 -0.10 3.01 10.63
C GLU A 89 -0.42 3.82 9.38
N ASP A 90 -1.53 3.52 8.73
CA ASP A 90 -1.95 4.26 7.53
C ASP A 90 -3.46 4.12 7.25
N ILE A 91 -3.89 4.80 6.20
CA ILE A 91 -5.23 4.72 5.64
C ILE A 91 -5.11 4.54 4.14
N GLU A 92 -5.77 3.54 3.61
CA GLU A 92 -5.85 3.28 2.20
C GLU A 92 -7.23 3.61 1.62
N VAL A 93 -7.25 4.17 0.42
CA VAL A 93 -8.49 4.55 -0.26
C VAL A 93 -8.49 3.96 -1.66
N ILE A 94 -9.45 3.08 -1.95
CA ILE A 94 -9.59 2.53 -3.30
C ILE A 94 -9.88 3.66 -4.28
N THR A 95 -9.13 3.70 -5.37
CA THR A 95 -9.22 4.73 -6.39
C THR A 95 -9.18 4.13 -7.79
N LYS A 96 -9.35 4.97 -8.81
CA LYS A 96 -9.21 4.61 -10.23
C LYS A 96 -7.94 5.21 -10.78
N PHE A 97 -7.32 4.55 -11.76
CA PHE A 97 -6.10 5.06 -12.39
C PHE A 97 -6.26 6.51 -12.91
N LYS A 98 -7.38 6.82 -13.52
CA LYS A 98 -7.71 8.17 -14.00
C LYS A 98 -7.84 9.25 -12.90
N SER A 99 -7.96 8.82 -11.63
CA SER A 99 -8.10 9.73 -10.48
C SER A 99 -6.77 9.94 -9.73
N ILE A 100 -5.68 9.37 -10.23
CA ILE A 100 -4.30 9.69 -9.83
C ILE A 100 -3.96 11.05 -10.44
N GLU A 101 -3.19 11.87 -9.72
CA GLU A 101 -2.68 13.15 -10.22
C GLU A 101 -1.95 12.97 -11.56
N ASP A 102 -2.14 13.89 -12.49
CA ASP A 102 -1.72 13.72 -13.90
C ASP A 102 -0.23 13.42 -14.05
N SER A 103 0.63 14.13 -13.32
CA SER A 103 2.08 13.92 -13.35
C SER A 103 2.45 12.52 -12.83
N ALA A 104 1.93 12.12 -11.68
CA ALA A 104 2.17 10.81 -11.09
C ALA A 104 1.62 9.68 -11.99
N ARG A 105 0.44 9.88 -12.57
CA ARG A 105 -0.19 8.93 -13.49
C ARG A 105 0.66 8.69 -14.74
N GLN A 106 1.24 9.73 -15.31
CA GLN A 106 2.14 9.62 -16.45
C GLN A 106 3.41 8.85 -16.12
N GLN A 107 4.03 9.12 -14.96
CA GLN A 107 5.21 8.39 -14.48
C GLN A 107 4.91 6.91 -14.26
N ILE A 108 3.80 6.59 -13.59
CA ILE A 108 3.36 5.21 -13.38
C ILE A 108 3.10 4.52 -14.72
N ALA A 109 2.42 5.18 -15.67
CA ALA A 109 2.17 4.60 -17.00
C ALA A 109 3.46 4.35 -17.77
N ALA A 110 4.43 5.27 -17.70
CA ALA A 110 5.75 5.13 -18.31
C ALA A 110 6.51 3.93 -17.74
N TYR A 111 6.49 3.77 -16.40
CA TYR A 111 7.09 2.61 -15.74
C TYR A 111 6.53 1.29 -16.27
N TYR A 112 5.20 1.13 -16.30
CA TYR A 112 4.60 -0.11 -16.80
C TYR A 112 4.89 -0.36 -18.27
N LYS A 113 4.90 0.67 -19.11
CA LYS A 113 5.26 0.58 -20.53
C LYS A 113 6.71 0.15 -20.73
N GLN A 114 7.62 0.62 -19.88
CA GLN A 114 9.05 0.32 -19.98
C GLN A 114 9.37 -1.11 -19.55
N PHE A 115 8.76 -1.59 -18.47
CA PHE A 115 9.18 -2.85 -17.83
C PHE A 115 8.31 -4.06 -18.17
N PHE A 116 7.13 -3.86 -18.76
CA PHE A 116 6.19 -4.96 -19.02
C PHE A 116 5.63 -4.90 -20.44
N LYS A 117 5.59 -6.07 -21.07
CA LYS A 117 4.98 -6.25 -22.40
C LYS A 117 3.47 -6.01 -22.39
N LYS A 118 2.81 -6.42 -21.30
CA LYS A 118 1.38 -6.20 -21.02
C LYS A 118 1.18 -6.05 -19.52
N HIS A 119 0.18 -5.25 -19.15
CA HIS A 119 -0.27 -5.14 -17.76
C HIS A 119 -1.80 -4.94 -17.70
N LYS A 120 -2.37 -5.33 -16.57
CA LYS A 120 -3.78 -5.10 -16.24
C LYS A 120 -3.86 -4.72 -14.76
N PHE A 121 -4.30 -3.51 -14.47
CA PHE A 121 -4.54 -3.08 -13.09
C PHE A 121 -5.74 -3.84 -12.51
N ILE A 122 -5.59 -4.35 -11.30
CA ILE A 122 -6.59 -5.12 -10.56
C ILE A 122 -7.16 -4.26 -9.43
N LYS A 123 -6.30 -3.67 -8.62
CA LYS A 123 -6.66 -2.79 -7.49
C LYS A 123 -5.69 -1.61 -7.46
N ILE A 124 -6.20 -0.43 -7.18
CA ILE A 124 -5.39 0.77 -7.01
C ILE A 124 -5.87 1.47 -5.75
N GLN A 125 -4.92 1.83 -4.89
CA GLN A 125 -5.15 2.53 -3.64
C GLN A 125 -4.27 3.77 -3.56
N LYS A 126 -4.80 4.80 -2.90
CA LYS A 126 -4.01 5.90 -2.35
C LYS A 126 -3.71 5.55 -0.91
N GLN A 127 -2.44 5.53 -0.53
CA GLN A 127 -2.00 5.27 0.83
C GLN A 127 -1.63 6.58 1.50
N TYR A 128 -2.21 6.83 2.67
CA TYR A 128 -1.94 7.96 3.55
C TYR A 128 -1.24 7.44 4.79
N VAL A 129 0.09 7.56 4.82
CA VAL A 129 0.90 7.08 5.94
C VAL A 129 0.77 8.02 7.13
N TYR A 130 0.42 7.47 8.29
CA TYR A 130 0.29 8.24 9.51
C TYR A 130 1.68 8.65 10.03
N THR A 131 1.79 9.91 10.41
CA THR A 131 2.99 10.44 11.06
C THR A 131 2.61 11.03 12.41
N SER A 132 3.48 10.90 13.39
CA SER A 132 3.24 11.32 14.79
C SER A 132 2.99 12.83 14.99
N GLY A 133 3.02 13.64 13.93
CA GLY A 133 2.71 15.06 13.97
C GLY A 133 1.22 15.40 14.08
N PHE A 134 0.33 14.42 13.96
CA PHE A 134 -1.13 14.60 14.06
C PHE A 134 -1.72 13.68 15.13
N ASN A 135 -2.86 14.10 15.70
CA ASN A 135 -3.69 13.15 16.43
C ASN A 135 -4.34 12.17 15.44
N ALA A 136 -4.38 10.87 15.78
CA ALA A 136 -4.90 9.81 14.90
C ALA A 136 -6.33 10.09 14.41
N ASN A 137 -7.23 10.57 15.29
CA ASN A 137 -8.61 10.91 14.93
C ASN A 137 -8.67 12.08 13.94
N THR A 138 -7.83 13.10 14.13
CA THR A 138 -7.72 14.23 13.20
C THR A 138 -7.20 13.78 11.85
N PHE A 139 -6.21 12.90 11.82
CA PHE A 139 -5.67 12.34 10.57
C PHE A 139 -6.74 11.55 9.79
N ILE A 140 -7.50 10.70 10.48
CA ILE A 140 -8.62 9.96 9.89
C ILE A 140 -9.66 10.93 9.32
N ASP A 141 -10.08 11.93 10.11
CA ASP A 141 -11.08 12.91 9.70
C ASP A 141 -10.64 13.69 8.45
N HIS A 142 -9.39 14.15 8.41
CA HIS A 142 -8.83 14.83 7.23
C HIS A 142 -8.82 13.92 6.00
N THR A 143 -8.43 12.65 6.15
CA THR A 143 -8.41 11.69 5.05
C THR A 143 -9.83 11.40 4.52
N LEU A 144 -10.80 11.22 5.42
CA LEU A 144 -12.20 10.98 5.05
C LEU A 144 -12.84 12.18 4.36
N LYS A 145 -12.52 13.40 4.79
CA LYS A 145 -12.99 14.67 4.21
C LYS A 145 -12.20 15.12 3.00
N LYS A 146 -11.08 14.45 2.68
CA LYS A 146 -10.14 14.82 1.61
C LYS A 146 -9.62 16.26 1.75
N SER A 147 -9.43 16.72 2.97
CA SER A 147 -9.03 18.09 3.27
C SER A 147 -7.59 18.15 3.73
N ASN A 148 -6.78 18.96 3.04
CA ASN A 148 -5.40 19.31 3.43
C ASN A 148 -4.45 18.11 3.67
N ILE A 149 -4.69 17.00 2.98
CA ILE A 149 -3.83 15.81 3.08
C ILE A 149 -3.55 15.24 1.69
N THR A 150 -2.29 14.96 1.43
CA THR A 150 -1.82 14.31 0.20
C THR A 150 -1.45 12.87 0.50
N SER A 151 -1.79 11.95 -0.40
CA SER A 151 -1.33 10.56 -0.26
C SER A 151 0.19 10.51 -0.30
N ALA A 152 0.78 9.68 0.56
CA ALA A 152 2.21 9.43 0.56
C ALA A 152 2.59 8.58 -0.65
N ASN A 153 1.76 7.55 -0.91
CA ASN A 153 2.04 6.55 -1.93
C ASN A 153 0.77 6.20 -2.73
N TYR A 154 1.02 5.51 -3.84
CA TYR A 154 0.03 4.73 -4.58
C TYR A 154 0.42 3.26 -4.51
N GLU A 155 -0.50 2.39 -4.09
CA GLU A 155 -0.34 0.96 -4.17
C GLU A 155 -1.18 0.41 -5.31
N ILE A 156 -0.55 -0.38 -6.19
CA ILE A 156 -1.17 -0.90 -7.40
C ILE A 156 -0.94 -2.40 -7.48
N ILE A 157 -2.01 -3.16 -7.37
CA ILE A 157 -1.99 -4.57 -7.70
C ILE A 157 -2.28 -4.71 -9.19
N ALA A 158 -1.34 -5.33 -9.89
CA ALA A 158 -1.44 -5.53 -11.32
C ALA A 158 -0.99 -6.93 -11.73
N GLU A 159 -1.71 -7.48 -12.70
CA GLU A 159 -1.21 -8.58 -13.50
C GLU A 159 -0.24 -8.02 -14.53
N VAL A 160 0.97 -8.54 -14.55
CA VAL A 160 2.03 -8.11 -15.47
C VAL A 160 2.61 -9.29 -16.25
N ARG A 161 2.99 -9.03 -17.48
CA ARG A 161 3.60 -10.02 -18.37
C ARG A 161 4.92 -9.50 -18.90
N THR A 162 5.98 -10.25 -18.67
CA THR A 162 7.27 -10.15 -19.38
C THR A 162 7.30 -11.17 -20.52
N ASP A 163 8.40 -11.23 -21.28
CA ASP A 163 8.54 -12.25 -22.32
C ASP A 163 8.57 -13.69 -21.77
N LYS A 164 9.00 -13.84 -20.51
CA LYS A 164 9.24 -15.13 -19.87
C LYS A 164 8.13 -15.58 -18.93
N LYS A 165 7.38 -14.63 -18.33
CA LYS A 165 6.49 -14.97 -17.22
C LYS A 165 5.30 -14.00 -17.09
N ARG A 166 4.18 -14.54 -16.62
CA ARG A 166 3.01 -13.80 -16.12
C ARG A 166 3.01 -13.88 -14.59
N SER A 167 2.79 -12.75 -13.91
CA SER A 167 2.70 -12.71 -12.46
C SER A 167 1.74 -11.62 -12.02
N ILE A 168 1.21 -11.78 -10.80
CA ILE A 168 0.46 -10.73 -10.13
C ILE A 168 1.39 -10.14 -9.07
N LYS A 169 1.53 -8.84 -9.10
CA LYS A 169 2.41 -8.10 -8.21
C LYS A 169 1.69 -6.89 -7.63
N GLU A 170 2.05 -6.57 -6.41
CA GLU A 170 1.79 -5.28 -5.81
C GLU A 170 2.99 -4.37 -6.09
N PHE A 171 2.70 -3.15 -6.47
CA PHE A 171 3.69 -2.12 -6.77
C PHE A 171 3.40 -0.91 -5.89
N THR A 172 4.43 -0.38 -5.25
CA THR A 172 4.34 0.87 -4.50
C THR A 172 5.06 1.97 -5.28
N PHE A 173 4.36 3.07 -5.49
CA PHE A 173 4.90 4.30 -6.07
C PHE A 173 4.71 5.44 -5.08
N ASN A 174 5.65 6.39 -5.01
CA ASN A 174 5.45 7.58 -4.21
C ASN A 174 4.37 8.51 -4.82
N ASN A 175 4.09 9.62 -4.16
CA ASN A 175 3.07 10.58 -4.62
C ASN A 175 3.40 11.27 -5.95
N LYS A 176 4.67 11.19 -6.41
CA LYS A 176 5.09 11.69 -7.73
C LYS A 176 4.99 10.61 -8.82
N GLY A 177 4.65 9.37 -8.45
CA GLY A 177 4.59 8.23 -9.37
C GLY A 177 5.93 7.54 -9.62
N GLU A 178 6.94 7.83 -8.82
CA GLU A 178 8.24 7.17 -8.88
C GLU A 178 8.14 5.80 -8.19
N PHE A 179 8.69 4.78 -8.84
CA PHE A 179 8.66 3.41 -8.32
C PHE A 179 9.50 3.29 -7.04
N LEU A 180 8.92 2.69 -6.01
CA LEU A 180 9.61 2.40 -4.74
C LEU A 180 9.92 0.92 -4.59
N SER A 181 8.91 0.06 -4.75
CA SER A 181 9.08 -1.38 -4.52
C SER A 181 8.04 -2.20 -5.28
N SER A 182 8.28 -3.52 -5.39
CA SER A 182 7.24 -4.46 -5.79
C SER A 182 7.37 -5.78 -5.06
N ARG A 183 6.23 -6.40 -4.76
CA ARG A 183 6.13 -7.73 -4.14
C ARG A 183 5.31 -8.65 -5.04
N ILE A 184 5.69 -9.94 -5.12
CA ILE A 184 4.88 -10.95 -5.82
C ILE A 184 3.76 -11.38 -4.87
N LEU A 185 2.52 -11.36 -5.33
CA LEU A 185 1.41 -11.92 -4.56
C LEU A 185 1.36 -13.43 -4.73
N ASN A 186 1.27 -14.14 -3.60
CA ASN A 186 0.99 -15.56 -3.61
C ASN A 186 -0.47 -15.78 -4.09
N PRO A 187 -0.76 -16.78 -4.94
CA PRO A 187 -2.12 -17.09 -5.37
C PRO A 187 -3.14 -17.26 -4.26
N THR A 188 -2.74 -17.77 -3.10
CA THR A 188 -3.61 -17.90 -1.91
C THR A 188 -3.96 -16.58 -1.25
N SER A 189 -3.12 -15.56 -1.38
CA SER A 189 -3.38 -14.19 -0.87
C SER A 189 -4.25 -13.38 -1.84
N TYR A 190 -4.45 -13.87 -3.07
CA TYR A 190 -5.16 -13.13 -4.12
C TYR A 190 -6.68 -13.06 -3.92
N GLU A 191 -7.27 -14.06 -3.30
CA GLU A 191 -8.73 -14.09 -3.08
C GLU A 191 -9.20 -12.97 -2.13
N HIS A 192 -8.36 -12.54 -1.21
CA HIS A 192 -8.66 -11.45 -0.26
C HIS A 192 -8.52 -10.05 -0.87
N VAL A 193 -7.79 -9.92 -1.96
CA VAL A 193 -7.50 -8.62 -2.61
C VAL A 193 -8.67 -8.09 -3.42
N LEU A 194 -9.61 -8.94 -3.83
CA LEU A 194 -10.70 -8.61 -4.75
C LEU A 194 -11.97 -8.06 -4.07
N TYR A 195 -12.07 -8.07 -2.72
CA TYR A 195 -13.31 -7.74 -2.00
C TYR A 195 -13.15 -6.62 -0.98
#